data_d32565f5b5473b3a2f10e04a41fcc5de
#
_entry.id   d32565f5b5473b3a2f10e04a41fcc5de
#
_cell.length_a   1.000
_cell.length_b   1.000
_cell.length_c   1.000
_cell.angle_alpha   90.00
_cell.angle_beta   90.00
_cell.angle_gamma   90.00
#
_symmetry.space_group_name_H-M   'P 1'
#
loop_
_entity.id
_entity.type
_entity.pdbx_description
1 polymer ?
#
loop_
_entity_poly.entity_id
_entity_poly.type
_entity_poly.pdbx_seq_one_letter_code
_entity_poly.pdbx_strand_id
1 'polypeptide(L)'
;MAYPTVSAPYGLKPINLIGGQVFAGSTREVPIQYGEATSIYYGDFVKVAQGFAQRLAVSTGGGASGMVGVFLGCSYTNPQTKQKQFAQYWPGSTLAGDAVAIVCDDPDTVFKAVVCSSGTTVASGSYAMVGQNYQMINTVGSAATGNSSNALLYSATLTTSTFPMRVVGVVPDTASSISATGSSSSTTITLTGSGLPSAIVAGTDVSYVASNGQIVRTGSFVTTAASAGSTSVTINVATTSLGLTATTIPSGSTIVFTQIPEMLVKINFGIHEYYTATAV
;
A
#
# COMPACT_ATOMS: atom_id res chain seq x y z
N MET A 1 18.86 -9.68 -8.35
CA MET A 1 18.25 -8.37 -8.59
C MET A 1 18.34 -7.56 -7.32
N ALA A 2 18.58 -6.24 -7.41
CA ALA A 2 18.58 -5.39 -6.25
C ALA A 2 17.16 -5.22 -5.71
N TYR A 3 16.99 -5.25 -4.43
CA TYR A 3 15.75 -5.06 -3.72
C TYR A 3 15.67 -3.66 -3.10
N PRO A 4 14.46 -3.10 -2.97
CA PRO A 4 13.18 -3.57 -3.48
C PRO A 4 13.05 -3.39 -5.01
N THR A 5 12.15 -4.15 -5.64
CA THR A 5 11.87 -4.03 -7.10
C THR A 5 11.07 -2.76 -7.44
N VAL A 6 10.52 -2.09 -6.43
CA VAL A 6 9.84 -0.82 -6.53
C VAL A 6 10.65 0.22 -5.76
N SER A 7 10.98 1.34 -6.39
CA SER A 7 11.89 2.35 -5.83
C SER A 7 11.20 3.42 -4.98
N ALA A 8 9.91 3.69 -5.23
CA ALA A 8 9.16 4.74 -4.54
C ALA A 8 7.65 4.50 -4.62
N PRO A 9 6.86 5.04 -3.68
CA PRO A 9 5.41 5.01 -3.76
C PRO A 9 4.91 5.90 -4.91
N TYR A 10 3.74 5.54 -5.44
CA TYR A 10 3.12 6.21 -6.58
C TYR A 10 1.60 6.44 -6.38
N GLY A 11 1.11 6.35 -5.15
CA GLY A 11 -0.32 6.42 -4.82
C GLY A 11 -1.06 5.11 -5.10
N LEU A 12 -2.37 5.23 -5.25
CA LEU A 12 -3.27 4.11 -5.51
C LEU A 12 -3.59 4.02 -7.00
N LYS A 13 -3.40 2.83 -7.58
CA LYS A 13 -3.75 2.55 -8.99
C LYS A 13 -4.87 1.54 -9.06
N PRO A 14 -6.04 1.87 -9.64
CA PRO A 14 -7.12 0.91 -9.83
C PRO A 14 -6.70 -0.15 -10.84
N ILE A 15 -7.02 -1.42 -10.56
CA ILE A 15 -6.68 -2.55 -11.44
C ILE A 15 -7.88 -3.44 -11.78
N ASN A 16 -8.71 -3.78 -10.81
CA ASN A 16 -9.91 -4.60 -11.01
C ASN A 16 -10.95 -4.34 -9.92
N LEU A 17 -12.06 -5.05 -9.95
CA LEU A 17 -13.05 -5.09 -8.88
C LEU A 17 -12.84 -6.35 -8.03
N ILE A 18 -13.33 -6.32 -6.78
CA ILE A 18 -13.15 -7.41 -5.81
C ILE A 18 -13.68 -8.77 -6.32
N GLY A 19 -14.65 -8.77 -7.20
CA GLY A 19 -15.20 -9.98 -7.82
C GLY A 19 -14.40 -10.53 -9.01
N GLY A 20 -13.20 -10.01 -9.28
CA GLY A 20 -12.35 -10.41 -10.41
C GLY A 20 -12.76 -9.80 -11.76
N GLN A 21 -13.70 -8.89 -11.77
CA GLN A 21 -14.07 -8.13 -12.96
C GLN A 21 -13.00 -7.07 -13.25
N VAL A 22 -12.73 -6.84 -14.52
CA VAL A 22 -11.79 -5.81 -14.95
C VAL A 22 -12.33 -4.43 -14.59
N PHE A 23 -11.46 -3.55 -14.06
CA PHE A 23 -11.79 -2.13 -13.93
C PHE A 23 -11.97 -1.51 -15.33
N ALA A 24 -13.23 -1.26 -15.69
CA ALA A 24 -13.60 -0.75 -17.02
C ALA A 24 -13.62 0.79 -17.10
N GLY A 25 -12.96 1.49 -16.16
CA GLY A 25 -12.95 2.96 -16.10
C GLY A 25 -14.22 3.56 -15.49
N SER A 26 -14.84 2.86 -14.53
CA SER A 26 -15.94 3.41 -13.73
C SER A 26 -15.43 4.61 -12.92
N THR A 27 -15.69 5.81 -13.44
CA THR A 27 -15.25 7.06 -12.83
C THR A 27 -16.38 8.05 -12.83
N ARG A 28 -16.36 8.95 -11.86
CA ARG A 28 -17.29 10.06 -11.77
C ARG A 28 -16.54 11.38 -11.87
N GLU A 29 -17.13 12.34 -12.54
CA GLU A 29 -16.67 13.72 -12.59
C GLU A 29 -17.21 14.50 -11.38
N VAL A 30 -16.32 15.11 -10.61
CA VAL A 30 -16.63 15.96 -9.45
C VAL A 30 -16.00 17.32 -9.66
N PRO A 31 -16.74 18.44 -9.57
CA PRO A 31 -16.14 19.76 -9.76
C PRO A 31 -15.04 20.05 -8.72
N ILE A 32 -14.00 20.76 -9.14
CA ILE A 32 -12.96 21.30 -8.26
C ILE A 32 -13.29 22.78 -8.02
N GLN A 33 -13.16 23.22 -6.77
CA GLN A 33 -13.44 24.60 -6.41
C GLN A 33 -12.49 25.58 -7.15
N TYR A 34 -13.04 26.71 -7.63
CA TYR A 34 -12.25 27.76 -8.22
C TYR A 34 -11.15 28.22 -7.26
N GLY A 35 -9.90 28.15 -7.72
CA GLY A 35 -8.76 28.54 -6.90
C GLY A 35 -8.41 27.58 -5.75
N GLU A 36 -8.90 26.31 -5.78
CA GLU A 36 -8.49 25.29 -4.79
C GLU A 36 -6.97 25.28 -4.63
N ALA A 37 -6.51 25.59 -3.43
CA ALA A 37 -5.09 25.80 -3.15
C ALA A 37 -4.27 24.51 -3.10
N THR A 38 -4.91 23.39 -2.78
CA THR A 38 -4.24 22.10 -2.59
C THR A 38 -4.07 21.39 -3.91
N SER A 39 -2.85 20.99 -4.24
CA SER A 39 -2.60 20.11 -5.38
C SER A 39 -3.14 18.71 -5.10
N ILE A 40 -3.78 18.10 -6.11
CA ILE A 40 -4.30 16.72 -6.05
C ILE A 40 -3.59 15.91 -7.12
N TYR A 41 -2.90 14.85 -6.74
CA TYR A 41 -2.11 14.02 -7.62
C TYR A 41 -2.82 12.70 -7.96
N TYR A 42 -2.48 12.11 -9.09
CA TYR A 42 -2.96 10.79 -9.48
C TYR A 42 -2.69 9.76 -8.38
N GLY A 43 -3.74 9.09 -7.90
CA GLY A 43 -3.64 8.14 -6.80
C GLY A 43 -3.80 8.74 -5.40
N ASP A 44 -4.14 10.04 -5.27
CA ASP A 44 -4.52 10.67 -4.00
C ASP A 44 -5.94 10.28 -3.61
N PHE A 45 -6.20 10.25 -2.31
CA PHE A 45 -7.56 10.16 -1.79
C PHE A 45 -8.32 11.47 -1.95
N VAL A 46 -9.59 11.35 -2.28
CA VAL A 46 -10.50 12.48 -2.46
C VAL A 46 -11.69 12.35 -1.51
N LYS A 47 -12.08 13.48 -0.93
CA LYS A 47 -13.38 13.71 -0.29
C LYS A 47 -14.18 14.70 -1.11
N VAL A 48 -15.50 14.70 -0.94
CA VAL A 48 -16.39 15.74 -1.46
C VAL A 48 -16.83 16.61 -0.29
N ALA A 49 -16.47 17.89 -0.33
CA ALA A 49 -16.89 18.88 0.65
C ALA A 49 -17.63 20.01 -0.06
N GLN A 50 -18.84 20.32 0.39
CA GLN A 50 -19.70 21.34 -0.22
C GLN A 50 -19.91 21.17 -1.75
N GLY A 51 -19.89 19.90 -2.22
CA GLY A 51 -20.03 19.55 -3.63
C GLY A 51 -18.75 19.61 -4.46
N PHE A 52 -17.60 19.95 -3.87
CA PHE A 52 -16.31 20.03 -4.55
C PHE A 52 -15.36 18.92 -4.12
N ALA A 53 -14.58 18.41 -5.09
CA ALA A 53 -13.49 17.48 -4.84
C ALA A 53 -12.34 18.18 -4.12
N GLN A 54 -11.90 17.61 -3.01
CA GLN A 54 -10.73 18.07 -2.26
C GLN A 54 -9.83 16.88 -1.92
N ARG A 55 -8.52 17.12 -1.86
CA ARG A 55 -7.58 16.13 -1.38
C ARG A 55 -7.89 15.78 0.07
N LEU A 56 -8.06 14.49 0.35
CA LEU A 56 -8.19 14.01 1.71
C LEU A 56 -6.80 13.71 2.27
N ALA A 57 -6.38 14.50 3.26
CA ALA A 57 -5.19 14.19 4.03
C ALA A 57 -5.55 13.13 5.08
N VAL A 58 -5.07 11.91 4.89
CA VAL A 58 -5.23 10.83 5.88
C VAL A 58 -4.16 11.03 6.96
N SER A 59 -4.56 11.29 8.19
CA SER A 59 -3.60 11.41 9.30
C SER A 59 -3.03 10.04 9.67
N THR A 60 -1.73 9.99 9.93
CA THR A 60 -1.09 8.80 10.49
C THR A 60 -1.71 8.51 11.86
N GLY A 61 -2.42 7.40 12.00
CA GLY A 61 -3.09 7.00 13.26
C GLY A 61 -4.58 7.33 13.35
N GLY A 62 -5.17 8.02 12.38
CA GLY A 62 -6.61 8.36 12.36
C GLY A 62 -7.36 7.68 11.23
N GLY A 63 -8.64 7.40 11.47
CA GLY A 63 -9.56 7.02 10.40
C GLY A 63 -9.72 8.17 9.41
N ALA A 64 -9.72 7.88 8.14
CA ALA A 64 -10.13 8.81 7.11
C ALA A 64 -11.66 8.72 6.96
N SER A 65 -12.40 9.56 7.66
CA SER A 65 -13.84 9.68 7.41
C SER A 65 -14.08 10.53 6.15
N GLY A 66 -15.10 10.19 5.38
CA GLY A 66 -15.49 10.95 4.19
C GLY A 66 -14.64 10.70 2.95
N MET A 67 -13.94 9.58 2.88
CA MET A 67 -13.26 9.18 1.66
C MET A 67 -14.28 8.76 0.61
N VAL A 68 -14.34 9.50 -0.51
CA VAL A 68 -15.22 9.16 -1.64
C VAL A 68 -14.53 8.21 -2.61
N GLY A 69 -13.24 8.40 -2.86
CA GLY A 69 -12.53 7.59 -3.82
C GLY A 69 -11.10 8.05 -4.06
N VAL A 70 -10.58 7.68 -5.22
CA VAL A 70 -9.20 7.95 -5.65
C VAL A 70 -9.20 8.84 -6.90
N PHE A 71 -8.38 9.88 -6.87
CA PHE A 71 -8.21 10.81 -7.98
C PHE A 71 -7.40 10.19 -9.13
N LEU A 72 -7.95 10.24 -10.34
CA LEU A 72 -7.32 9.67 -11.55
C LEU A 72 -6.91 10.74 -12.56
N GLY A 73 -7.19 12.00 -12.30
CA GLY A 73 -6.87 13.11 -13.17
C GLY A 73 -7.92 14.21 -13.12
N CYS A 74 -7.72 15.25 -13.92
CA CYS A 74 -8.68 16.33 -14.01
C CYS A 74 -8.70 16.95 -15.42
N SER A 75 -9.76 17.69 -15.70
CA SER A 75 -9.80 18.56 -16.86
C SER A 75 -10.18 19.97 -16.45
N TYR A 76 -9.56 20.96 -17.07
CA TYR A 76 -9.82 22.38 -16.82
C TYR A 76 -9.36 23.23 -18.00
N THR A 77 -9.90 24.44 -18.12
CA THR A 77 -9.38 25.44 -19.07
C THR A 77 -8.24 26.19 -18.42
N ASN A 78 -7.05 26.10 -18.98
CA ASN A 78 -5.89 26.82 -18.49
C ASN A 78 -6.15 28.34 -18.54
N PRO A 79 -6.07 29.05 -17.41
CA PRO A 79 -6.40 30.48 -17.35
C PRO A 79 -5.46 31.37 -18.18
N GLN A 80 -4.25 30.92 -18.47
CA GLN A 80 -3.26 31.68 -19.26
C GLN A 80 -3.42 31.40 -20.75
N THR A 81 -3.46 30.14 -21.16
CA THR A 81 -3.50 29.74 -22.59
C THR A 81 -4.91 29.70 -23.17
N LYS A 82 -5.95 29.69 -22.30
CA LYS A 82 -7.37 29.53 -22.66
C LYS A 82 -7.69 28.21 -23.38
N GLN A 83 -6.84 27.23 -23.24
CA GLN A 83 -7.01 25.92 -23.84
C GLN A 83 -7.51 24.92 -22.80
N LYS A 84 -8.43 24.02 -23.20
CA LYS A 84 -8.87 22.90 -22.40
C LYS A 84 -7.71 21.91 -22.25
N GLN A 85 -7.39 21.55 -21.01
CA GLN A 85 -6.32 20.61 -20.67
C GLN A 85 -6.90 19.40 -19.92
N PHE A 86 -6.33 18.25 -20.20
CA PHE A 86 -6.50 17.03 -19.41
C PHE A 86 -5.17 16.77 -18.70
N ALA A 87 -5.19 16.75 -17.39
CA ALA A 87 -3.98 16.67 -16.59
C ALA A 87 -4.06 15.49 -15.61
N GLN A 88 -2.91 14.87 -15.37
CA GLN A 88 -2.79 13.78 -14.42
C GLN A 88 -2.88 14.28 -12.97
N TYR A 89 -2.61 15.55 -12.71
CA TYR A 89 -2.73 16.15 -11.40
C TYR A 89 -3.37 17.55 -11.50
N TRP A 90 -4.02 17.96 -10.43
CA TRP A 90 -4.51 19.33 -10.27
C TRP A 90 -3.40 20.20 -9.70
N PRO A 91 -2.91 21.22 -10.42
CA PRO A 91 -1.98 22.20 -9.87
C PRO A 91 -2.75 23.16 -8.96
N GLY A 92 -2.47 23.13 -7.67
CA GLY A 92 -3.12 23.98 -6.68
C GLY A 92 -3.10 25.47 -7.07
N SER A 93 -4.07 26.23 -6.56
CA SER A 93 -4.24 27.65 -6.81
C SER A 93 -4.53 28.03 -8.28
N THR A 94 -4.95 27.08 -9.10
CA THR A 94 -5.33 27.33 -10.49
C THR A 94 -6.71 27.99 -10.56
N LEU A 95 -6.80 29.16 -11.22
CA LEU A 95 -8.03 29.94 -11.35
C LEU A 95 -8.87 29.47 -12.56
N ALA A 96 -9.37 28.25 -12.51
CA ALA A 96 -10.24 27.67 -13.54
C ALA A 96 -11.62 27.40 -12.94
N GLY A 97 -12.66 27.95 -13.56
CA GLY A 97 -14.05 27.80 -13.10
C GLY A 97 -14.77 26.56 -13.65
N ASP A 98 -14.16 25.88 -14.62
CA ASP A 98 -14.69 24.69 -15.30
C ASP A 98 -13.89 23.41 -14.92
N ALA A 99 -13.16 23.48 -13.81
CA ALA A 99 -12.31 22.38 -13.38
C ALA A 99 -13.15 21.20 -12.83
N VAL A 100 -12.87 19.98 -13.31
CA VAL A 100 -13.47 18.75 -12.82
C VAL A 100 -12.40 17.70 -12.53
N ALA A 101 -12.54 17.03 -11.40
CA ALA A 101 -11.76 15.87 -11.03
C ALA A 101 -12.41 14.60 -11.59
N ILE A 102 -11.61 13.69 -12.08
CA ILE A 102 -12.02 12.34 -12.47
C ILE A 102 -11.70 11.43 -11.29
N VAL A 103 -12.71 10.91 -10.62
CA VAL A 103 -12.59 10.16 -9.38
C VAL A 103 -13.09 8.74 -9.58
N CYS A 104 -12.28 7.76 -9.19
CA CYS A 104 -12.73 6.37 -9.04
C CYS A 104 -13.40 6.24 -7.67
N ASP A 105 -14.71 6.23 -7.64
CA ASP A 105 -15.53 6.21 -6.43
C ASP A 105 -16.31 4.91 -6.23
N ASP A 106 -16.05 3.90 -7.04
CA ASP A 106 -16.62 2.58 -6.87
C ASP A 106 -15.99 1.89 -5.64
N PRO A 107 -16.79 1.60 -4.60
CA PRO A 107 -16.30 1.01 -3.36
C PRO A 107 -15.77 -0.41 -3.52
N ASP A 108 -16.06 -1.08 -4.63
CA ASP A 108 -15.58 -2.43 -4.92
C ASP A 108 -14.27 -2.47 -5.71
N THR A 109 -13.75 -1.29 -6.06
CA THR A 109 -12.47 -1.20 -6.77
C THR A 109 -11.31 -1.67 -5.90
N VAL A 110 -10.47 -2.52 -6.50
CA VAL A 110 -9.20 -2.96 -5.96
C VAL A 110 -8.08 -2.11 -6.55
N PHE A 111 -7.26 -1.58 -5.66
CA PHE A 111 -6.12 -0.75 -6.00
C PHE A 111 -4.82 -1.49 -5.74
N LYS A 112 -3.81 -1.18 -6.52
CA LYS A 112 -2.42 -1.54 -6.24
C LYS A 112 -1.76 -0.39 -5.48
N ALA A 113 -1.09 -0.71 -4.36
CA ALA A 113 -0.39 0.24 -3.51
C ALA A 113 0.98 -0.28 -3.09
N VAL A 114 1.96 0.62 -3.01
CA VAL A 114 3.28 0.30 -2.47
C VAL A 114 3.24 0.27 -0.96
N VAL A 115 3.98 -0.63 -0.35
CA VAL A 115 4.16 -0.73 1.10
C VAL A 115 5.37 0.07 1.51
N CYS A 116 5.22 0.97 2.48
CA CYS A 116 6.31 1.78 3.04
C CYS A 116 6.33 1.67 4.57
N SER A 117 7.50 1.75 5.15
CA SER A 117 7.68 1.79 6.61
C SER A 117 7.53 3.20 7.18
N SER A 118 7.91 4.21 6.40
CA SER A 118 7.74 5.63 6.74
C SER A 118 7.93 6.50 5.50
N GLY A 119 7.20 7.59 5.37
CA GLY A 119 7.34 8.52 4.25
C GLY A 119 7.35 7.80 2.89
N THR A 120 8.48 7.83 2.20
CA THR A 120 8.71 7.15 0.91
C THR A 120 9.63 5.93 1.02
N THR A 121 10.00 5.51 2.23
CA THR A 121 10.90 4.36 2.44
C THR A 121 10.14 3.06 2.20
N VAL A 122 10.43 2.41 1.09
CA VAL A 122 9.76 1.17 0.69
C VAL A 122 10.08 0.05 1.67
N ALA A 123 9.04 -0.66 2.08
CA ALA A 123 9.07 -1.87 2.90
C ALA A 123 8.51 -3.05 2.11
N SER A 124 8.30 -4.15 2.78
CA SER A 124 7.63 -5.32 2.21
C SER A 124 6.28 -5.55 2.89
N GLY A 125 5.32 -6.02 2.12
CA GLY A 125 4.17 -6.70 2.67
C GLY A 125 4.46 -8.18 2.92
N SER A 126 3.58 -8.82 3.65
CA SER A 126 3.59 -10.27 3.87
C SER A 126 2.20 -10.86 3.63
N TYR A 127 2.14 -12.16 3.46
CA TYR A 127 0.84 -12.86 3.38
C TYR A 127 -0.01 -12.70 4.65
N ALA A 128 0.62 -12.46 5.80
CA ALA A 128 -0.07 -12.19 7.05
C ALA A 128 -0.89 -10.89 7.04
N MET A 129 -0.58 -9.97 6.13
CA MET A 129 -1.33 -8.72 5.96
C MET A 129 -2.69 -8.92 5.27
N VAL A 130 -2.86 -10.00 4.51
CA VAL A 130 -4.09 -10.26 3.74
C VAL A 130 -5.28 -10.45 4.68
N GLY A 131 -6.38 -9.76 4.40
CA GLY A 131 -7.58 -9.75 5.24
C GLY A 131 -7.54 -8.73 6.38
N GLN A 132 -6.43 -8.06 6.61
CA GLN A 132 -6.25 -7.07 7.68
C GLN A 132 -6.42 -5.64 7.15
N ASN A 133 -6.69 -4.70 8.08
CA ASN A 133 -6.79 -3.29 7.75
C ASN A 133 -5.49 -2.57 8.08
N TYR A 134 -5.10 -1.60 7.26
CA TYR A 134 -3.87 -0.84 7.40
C TYR A 134 -4.09 0.65 7.19
N GLN A 135 -3.20 1.42 7.78
CA GLN A 135 -3.12 2.86 7.56
C GLN A 135 -2.47 3.19 6.23
N MET A 136 -2.69 4.41 5.76
CA MET A 136 -1.96 4.98 4.64
C MET A 136 -0.98 6.04 5.13
N ILE A 137 0.18 6.07 4.50
CA ILE A 137 1.10 7.20 4.60
C ILE A 137 0.64 8.25 3.60
N ASN A 138 0.39 9.46 4.09
CA ASN A 138 0.00 10.58 3.26
C ASN A 138 1.23 11.49 3.02
N THR A 139 1.91 11.26 1.93
CA THR A 139 3.04 12.06 1.48
C THR A 139 2.63 12.89 0.27
N VAL A 140 3.15 14.11 0.18
CA VAL A 140 2.89 14.98 -0.97
C VAL A 140 3.42 14.34 -2.25
N GLY A 141 2.61 14.35 -3.31
CA GLY A 141 2.97 13.83 -4.62
C GLY A 141 4.00 14.71 -5.34
N SER A 142 4.40 14.30 -6.52
CA SER A 142 5.38 14.98 -7.36
C SER A 142 4.73 15.63 -8.57
N ALA A 143 4.86 16.93 -8.70
CA ALA A 143 4.41 17.66 -9.89
C ALA A 143 5.17 17.24 -11.17
N ALA A 144 6.40 16.76 -11.03
CA ALA A 144 7.19 16.31 -12.19
C ALA A 144 6.64 15.02 -12.80
N THR A 145 6.08 14.12 -11.96
CA THR A 145 5.49 12.85 -12.42
C THR A 145 3.97 12.87 -12.48
N GLY A 146 3.33 13.84 -11.80
CA GLY A 146 1.88 13.88 -11.62
C GLY A 146 1.33 12.82 -10.66
N ASN A 147 2.20 11.98 -10.09
CA ASN A 147 1.80 10.90 -9.20
C ASN A 147 1.78 11.33 -7.73
N SER A 148 0.84 10.77 -6.99
CA SER A 148 0.84 10.79 -5.53
C SER A 148 2.04 10.04 -4.96
N SER A 149 2.39 10.34 -3.71
CA SER A 149 3.35 9.54 -2.94
C SER A 149 2.68 8.84 -1.75
N ASN A 150 1.36 8.67 -1.80
CA ASN A 150 0.64 7.88 -0.81
C ASN A 150 1.06 6.40 -0.88
N ALA A 151 1.16 5.77 0.28
CA ALA A 151 1.60 4.38 0.41
C ALA A 151 0.83 3.67 1.51
N LEU A 152 0.77 2.34 1.45
CA LEU A 152 0.29 1.52 2.54
C LEU A 152 1.34 1.50 3.65
N LEU A 153 0.97 1.87 4.88
CA LEU A 153 1.89 1.85 6.01
C LEU A 153 2.13 0.40 6.46
N TYR A 154 3.37 -0.07 6.34
CA TYR A 154 3.79 -1.28 7.04
C TYR A 154 3.70 -1.08 8.56
N SER A 155 3.05 -2.01 9.24
CA SER A 155 3.01 -2.06 10.69
C SER A 155 3.14 -3.50 11.17
N ALA A 156 4.00 -3.72 12.15
CA ALA A 156 4.14 -5.02 12.80
C ALA A 156 2.98 -5.29 13.80
N THR A 157 2.28 -4.24 14.21
CA THR A 157 1.10 -4.33 15.09
C THR A 157 -0.17 -4.16 14.26
N LEU A 158 -1.11 -5.05 14.47
CA LEU A 158 -2.40 -5.09 13.77
C LEU A 158 -3.38 -4.08 14.39
N THR A 159 -4.11 -3.43 13.77
CA THR A 159 -5.13 -3.17 12.78
C THR A 159 -6.48 -3.02 13.43
N THR A 160 -6.98 -1.78 13.43
CA THR A 160 -8.31 -1.48 13.90
C THR A 160 -9.29 -1.42 12.73
N SER A 161 -10.58 -1.61 13.01
CA SER A 161 -11.65 -1.46 12.02
C SER A 161 -11.71 -0.05 11.41
N THR A 162 -11.08 0.93 12.05
CA THR A 162 -11.05 2.34 11.63
C THR A 162 -9.96 2.65 10.59
N PHE A 163 -9.08 1.70 10.26
CA PHE A 163 -8.04 1.95 9.26
C PHE A 163 -8.62 1.96 7.84
N PRO A 164 -8.13 2.87 6.97
CA PRO A 164 -8.79 3.19 5.72
C PRO A 164 -8.70 2.10 4.65
N MET A 165 -7.69 1.26 4.69
CA MET A 165 -7.45 0.28 3.62
C MET A 165 -7.48 -1.13 4.16
N ARG A 166 -8.20 -2.03 3.46
CA ARG A 166 -8.13 -3.47 3.66
C ARG A 166 -7.25 -4.11 2.60
N VAL A 167 -6.28 -4.90 3.03
CA VAL A 167 -5.46 -5.70 2.13
C VAL A 167 -6.26 -6.91 1.68
N VAL A 168 -6.41 -7.09 0.37
CA VAL A 168 -7.18 -8.18 -0.24
C VAL A 168 -6.29 -9.21 -0.93
N GLY A 169 -5.03 -8.88 -1.20
CA GLY A 169 -4.08 -9.79 -1.83
C GLY A 169 -2.68 -9.23 -1.94
N VAL A 170 -1.81 -10.01 -2.53
CA VAL A 170 -0.41 -9.64 -2.83
C VAL A 170 -0.24 -9.48 -4.33
N VAL A 171 0.76 -8.71 -4.75
CA VAL A 171 1.19 -8.58 -6.15
C VAL A 171 2.43 -9.47 -6.35
N PRO A 172 2.29 -10.66 -6.94
CA PRO A 172 3.41 -11.57 -7.09
C PRO A 172 4.45 -11.12 -8.11
N ASP A 173 4.05 -10.32 -9.10
CA ASP A 173 4.91 -9.92 -10.23
C ASP A 173 6.11 -9.06 -9.81
N THR A 174 5.95 -8.31 -8.71
CA THR A 174 7.01 -7.47 -8.13
C THR A 174 7.70 -8.12 -6.94
N ALA A 175 7.21 -9.30 -6.54
CA ALA A 175 7.82 -10.05 -5.45
C ALA A 175 9.17 -10.63 -5.86
N SER A 176 10.05 -10.72 -4.89
CA SER A 176 11.36 -11.30 -5.12
C SER A 176 11.87 -11.99 -3.87
N SER A 177 12.61 -13.09 -4.05
CA SER A 177 13.02 -13.96 -2.97
C SER A 177 14.52 -14.15 -2.92
N ILE A 178 15.05 -14.26 -1.72
CA ILE A 178 16.40 -14.74 -1.44
C ILE A 178 16.31 -15.92 -0.45
N SER A 179 17.31 -16.77 -0.43
CA SER A 179 17.36 -17.91 0.48
C SER A 179 18.66 -17.96 1.25
N ALA A 180 18.58 -18.46 2.48
CA ALA A 180 19.74 -18.72 3.33
C ALA A 180 19.45 -19.96 4.20
N THR A 181 20.49 -20.65 4.65
CA THR A 181 20.34 -21.81 5.52
C THR A 181 20.31 -21.36 6.98
N GLY A 182 19.43 -21.95 7.77
CA GLY A 182 19.34 -21.58 9.19
C GLY A 182 18.28 -22.36 9.97
N SER A 183 17.89 -21.76 11.08
CA SER A 183 16.82 -22.24 11.97
C SER A 183 16.12 -21.07 12.63
N SER A 184 14.95 -21.28 13.20
CA SER A 184 14.32 -20.23 14.02
C SER A 184 14.17 -20.68 15.47
N SER A 185 14.25 -19.67 16.35
CA SER A 185 13.78 -19.75 17.73
C SER A 185 12.84 -18.58 17.97
N SER A 186 11.77 -18.76 18.71
CA SER A 186 10.69 -17.78 18.98
C SER A 186 10.61 -16.55 18.02
N THR A 187 11.45 -15.52 18.24
CA THR A 187 11.44 -14.24 17.49
C THR A 187 12.68 -14.03 16.63
N THR A 188 13.56 -15.01 16.51
CA THR A 188 14.84 -14.85 15.82
C THR A 188 15.11 -16.01 14.89
N ILE A 189 15.53 -15.68 13.66
CA ILE A 189 16.14 -16.62 12.73
C ILE A 189 17.65 -16.51 12.86
N THR A 190 18.30 -17.62 13.12
CA THR A 190 19.76 -17.73 13.11
C THR A 190 20.20 -18.39 11.82
N LEU A 191 21.00 -17.68 11.02
CA LEU A 191 21.51 -18.14 9.74
C LEU A 191 22.91 -18.72 9.90
N THR A 192 23.22 -19.72 9.08
CA THR A 192 24.54 -20.37 9.02
C THR A 192 25.33 -19.89 7.79
N GLY A 193 26.62 -20.07 7.79
CA GLY A 193 27.52 -19.69 6.71
C GLY A 193 27.70 -18.18 6.58
N SER A 194 27.58 -17.63 5.38
CA SER A 194 27.79 -16.20 5.11
C SER A 194 26.62 -15.30 5.49
N GLY A 195 25.57 -15.83 6.11
CA GLY A 195 24.38 -15.08 6.46
C GLY A 195 23.49 -14.74 5.26
N LEU A 196 22.82 -13.57 5.29
CA LEU A 196 21.96 -13.11 4.22
C LEU A 196 22.75 -12.77 2.94
N PRO A 197 22.39 -13.30 1.76
CA PRO A 197 23.08 -12.97 0.51
C PRO A 197 22.84 -11.53 0.05
N SER A 198 21.74 -10.91 0.46
CA SER A 198 21.47 -9.48 0.24
C SER A 198 20.60 -8.90 1.36
N ALA A 199 20.51 -7.57 1.45
CA ALA A 199 19.70 -6.90 2.45
C ALA A 199 18.21 -7.22 2.25
N ILE A 200 17.47 -7.29 3.36
CA ILE A 200 16.01 -7.44 3.40
C ILE A 200 15.38 -6.31 4.21
N VAL A 201 14.17 -5.93 3.83
CA VAL A 201 13.42 -4.85 4.49
C VAL A 201 12.42 -5.41 5.52
N ALA A 202 11.92 -4.54 6.39
CA ALA A 202 10.82 -4.89 7.29
C ALA A 202 9.57 -5.33 6.49
N GLY A 203 8.82 -6.28 7.02
CA GLY A 203 7.66 -6.88 6.36
C GLY A 203 7.96 -8.05 5.44
N THR A 204 9.24 -8.36 5.17
CA THR A 204 9.62 -9.51 4.34
C THR A 204 9.01 -10.79 4.88
N ASP A 205 8.28 -11.52 4.04
CA ASP A 205 7.61 -12.77 4.38
C ASP A 205 8.64 -13.90 4.55
N VAL A 206 8.40 -14.79 5.52
CA VAL A 206 9.31 -15.89 5.85
C VAL A 206 8.64 -17.21 5.59
N SER A 207 9.28 -18.04 4.77
CA SER A 207 8.93 -19.43 4.53
C SER A 207 10.18 -20.30 4.57
N TYR A 208 10.01 -21.63 4.62
CA TYR A 208 11.15 -22.55 4.53
C TYR A 208 10.82 -23.75 3.67
N VAL A 209 11.86 -24.41 3.18
CA VAL A 209 11.74 -25.64 2.42
C VAL A 209 11.79 -26.82 3.40
N ALA A 210 10.72 -27.58 3.46
CA ALA A 210 10.64 -28.81 4.26
C ALA A 210 11.49 -29.93 3.64
N SER A 211 11.75 -31.00 4.40
CA SER A 211 12.55 -32.14 3.95
C SER A 211 11.99 -32.87 2.72
N ASN A 212 10.70 -32.73 2.46
CA ASN A 212 10.03 -33.24 1.26
C ASN A 212 10.10 -32.28 0.04
N GLY A 213 10.83 -31.16 0.15
CA GLY A 213 10.96 -30.16 -0.90
C GLY A 213 9.81 -29.15 -1.00
N GLN A 214 8.78 -29.25 -0.17
CA GLN A 214 7.66 -28.31 -0.19
C GLN A 214 8.01 -27.02 0.55
N ILE A 215 7.50 -25.90 0.04
CA ILE A 215 7.60 -24.60 0.72
C ILE A 215 6.50 -24.50 1.78
N VAL A 216 6.93 -24.36 3.03
CA VAL A 216 6.04 -24.15 4.18
C VAL A 216 6.03 -22.67 4.54
N ARG A 217 4.86 -22.06 4.48
CA ARG A 217 4.65 -20.68 4.92
C ARG A 217 4.49 -20.67 6.43
N THR A 218 5.29 -19.85 7.10
CA THR A 218 5.29 -19.77 8.58
C THR A 218 4.24 -18.80 9.13
N GLY A 219 3.72 -17.89 8.30
CA GLY A 219 2.95 -16.73 8.75
C GLY A 219 3.77 -15.67 9.48
N SER A 220 5.09 -15.88 9.57
CA SER A 220 6.01 -14.92 10.17
C SER A 220 6.56 -13.97 9.13
N PHE A 221 6.95 -12.78 9.57
CA PHE A 221 7.58 -11.77 8.75
C PHE A 221 8.71 -11.05 9.52
N VAL A 222 9.63 -10.47 8.80
CA VAL A 222 10.75 -9.71 9.35
C VAL A 222 10.24 -8.41 9.96
N THR A 223 10.54 -8.14 11.22
CA THR A 223 10.11 -6.93 11.93
C THR A 223 11.06 -5.76 11.73
N THR A 224 12.36 -6.04 11.58
CA THR A 224 13.42 -5.04 11.42
C THR A 224 14.26 -5.40 10.22
N ALA A 225 14.53 -4.42 9.35
CA ALA A 225 15.41 -4.61 8.20
C ALA A 225 16.78 -5.20 8.61
N ALA A 226 17.31 -6.09 7.78
CA ALA A 226 18.60 -6.72 8.00
C ALA A 226 19.51 -6.53 6.77
N SER A 227 20.78 -6.25 7.03
CA SER A 227 21.80 -6.03 5.99
C SER A 227 22.30 -7.35 5.39
N ALA A 228 22.88 -7.28 4.21
CA ALA A 228 23.63 -8.39 3.64
C ALA A 228 24.74 -8.86 4.62
N GLY A 229 24.96 -10.16 4.72
CA GLY A 229 25.90 -10.77 5.65
C GLY A 229 25.36 -10.94 7.08
N SER A 230 24.16 -10.44 7.40
CA SER A 230 23.58 -10.65 8.75
C SER A 230 23.33 -12.13 8.99
N THR A 231 23.77 -12.62 10.13
CA THR A 231 23.56 -14.01 10.60
C THR A 231 22.37 -14.14 11.55
N SER A 232 21.72 -13.02 11.90
CA SER A 232 20.53 -12.97 12.75
C SER A 232 19.48 -12.07 12.14
N VAL A 233 18.23 -12.54 12.09
CA VAL A 233 17.08 -11.79 11.57
C VAL A 233 15.95 -11.85 12.59
N THR A 234 15.44 -10.68 12.97
CA THR A 234 14.31 -10.59 13.91
C THR A 234 12.97 -10.74 13.17
N ILE A 235 12.13 -11.65 13.64
CA ILE A 235 10.80 -11.90 13.10
C ILE A 235 9.73 -11.65 14.17
N ASN A 236 8.50 -11.41 13.73
CA ASN A 236 7.37 -11.51 14.64
C ASN A 236 7.16 -12.99 15.02
N VAL A 237 6.64 -13.21 16.22
CA VAL A 237 6.01 -14.49 16.52
C VAL A 237 4.62 -14.44 15.88
N ALA A 238 4.27 -15.44 15.08
CA ALA A 238 2.89 -15.60 14.62
C ALA A 238 1.99 -15.64 15.86
N THR A 239 1.33 -14.53 16.16
CA THR A 239 0.54 -14.41 17.38
C THR A 239 -0.70 -15.30 17.28
N THR A 240 -1.07 -15.89 18.37
CA THR A 240 -2.30 -16.71 18.53
C THR A 240 -3.59 -15.98 18.11
N SER A 241 -3.57 -14.66 17.99
CA SER A 241 -4.69 -13.84 17.50
C SER A 241 -5.12 -14.15 16.06
N LEU A 242 -4.24 -14.75 15.24
CA LEU A 242 -4.56 -15.20 13.88
C LEU A 242 -4.83 -16.71 13.82
N GLY A 243 -4.86 -17.42 14.95
CA GLY A 243 -5.04 -18.86 15.00
C GLY A 243 -3.87 -19.67 14.40
N LEU A 244 -2.74 -19.00 14.08
CA LEU A 244 -1.54 -19.65 13.59
C LEU A 244 -0.63 -20.01 14.77
N THR A 245 -0.27 -21.28 14.87
CA THR A 245 0.76 -21.73 15.79
C THR A 245 2.13 -21.29 15.25
N ALA A 246 2.96 -20.68 16.10
CA ALA A 246 4.33 -20.35 15.73
C ALA A 246 5.05 -21.60 15.19
N THR A 247 5.42 -21.58 13.92
CA THR A 247 6.11 -22.69 13.29
C THR A 247 7.60 -22.54 13.52
N THR A 248 8.18 -23.44 14.30
CA THR A 248 9.65 -23.51 14.44
C THR A 248 10.26 -24.02 13.14
N ILE A 249 11.19 -23.27 12.59
CA ILE A 249 11.96 -23.70 11.41
C ILE A 249 13.04 -24.66 11.88
N PRO A 250 13.06 -25.92 11.38
CA PRO A 250 14.06 -26.90 11.78
C PRO A 250 15.48 -26.45 11.46
N SER A 251 16.46 -26.94 12.24
CA SER A 251 17.88 -26.65 12.00
C SER A 251 18.34 -27.17 10.64
N GLY A 252 19.12 -26.37 9.94
CA GLY A 252 19.64 -26.69 8.61
C GLY A 252 18.64 -26.52 7.46
N SER A 253 17.44 -25.97 7.73
CA SER A 253 16.46 -25.71 6.68
C SER A 253 16.91 -24.59 5.75
N THR A 254 16.53 -24.70 4.48
CA THR A 254 16.61 -23.55 3.55
C THR A 254 15.45 -22.61 3.82
N ILE A 255 15.76 -21.43 4.32
CA ILE A 255 14.80 -20.36 4.63
C ILE A 255 14.68 -19.44 3.42
N VAL A 256 13.46 -19.12 3.03
CA VAL A 256 13.15 -18.24 1.90
C VAL A 256 12.54 -16.97 2.44
N PHE A 257 13.19 -15.85 2.15
CA PHE A 257 12.74 -14.51 2.47
C PHE A 257 12.14 -13.89 1.21
N THR A 258 10.84 -13.64 1.22
CA THR A 258 10.12 -13.08 0.08
C THR A 258 9.71 -11.64 0.35
N GLN A 259 10.23 -10.71 -0.42
CA GLN A 259 9.86 -9.29 -0.38
C GLN A 259 8.74 -9.02 -1.38
N ILE A 260 7.66 -8.41 -0.89
CA ILE A 260 6.45 -8.08 -1.66
C ILE A 260 6.21 -6.57 -1.50
N PRO A 261 6.81 -5.73 -2.35
CA PRO A 261 6.74 -4.28 -2.20
C PRO A 261 5.35 -3.71 -2.52
N GLU A 262 4.50 -4.45 -3.22
CA GLU A 262 3.18 -4.00 -3.63
C GLU A 262 2.09 -4.96 -3.16
N MET A 263 0.97 -4.38 -2.70
CA MET A 263 -0.19 -5.10 -2.21
C MET A 263 -1.45 -4.66 -2.96
N LEU A 264 -2.42 -5.57 -3.03
CA LEU A 264 -3.77 -5.28 -3.47
C LEU A 264 -4.59 -4.83 -2.28
N VAL A 265 -5.18 -3.65 -2.39
CA VAL A 265 -5.93 -3.02 -1.31
C VAL A 265 -7.28 -2.53 -1.80
N LYS A 266 -8.23 -2.46 -0.89
CA LYS A 266 -9.58 -1.92 -1.10
C LYS A 266 -9.86 -0.88 -0.01
N ILE A 267 -10.66 0.13 -0.32
CA ILE A 267 -11.16 1.07 0.70
C ILE A 267 -12.00 0.27 1.70
N ASN A 268 -11.69 0.43 2.99
CA ASN A 268 -12.36 -0.34 4.04
C ASN A 268 -13.82 0.09 4.19
N PHE A 269 -14.69 -0.89 4.46
CA PHE A 269 -16.08 -0.65 4.77
C PHE A 269 -16.22 0.26 6.01
N GLY A 270 -17.11 1.23 5.96
CA GLY A 270 -17.29 2.22 7.04
C GLY A 270 -16.34 3.43 6.97
N ILE A 271 -15.39 3.44 6.02
CA ILE A 271 -14.54 4.60 5.71
C ILE A 271 -14.99 5.27 4.42
N HIS A 272 -15.43 4.49 3.45
CA HIS A 272 -15.99 5.00 2.21
C HIS A 272 -17.29 5.76 2.50
N GLU A 273 -17.43 6.97 1.97
CA GLU A 273 -18.56 7.87 2.27
C GLU A 273 -19.93 7.23 2.00
N TYR A 274 -20.05 6.40 0.96
CA TYR A 274 -21.30 5.71 0.63
C TYR A 274 -21.75 4.67 1.66
N TYR A 275 -20.87 4.28 2.58
CA TYR A 275 -21.14 3.31 3.63
C TYR A 275 -21.07 3.90 5.04
N THR A 276 -20.85 5.20 5.17
CA THR A 276 -20.87 5.88 6.47
C THR A 276 -22.27 6.39 6.78
N ALA A 277 -22.68 6.27 8.05
CA ALA A 277 -23.98 6.74 8.49
C ALA A 277 -24.07 8.27 8.65
N THR A 278 -22.93 8.97 8.67
CA THR A 278 -22.83 10.43 8.84
C THR A 278 -22.19 11.04 7.60
N ALA A 279 -22.88 11.99 6.98
CA ALA A 279 -22.30 12.84 5.95
C ALA A 279 -21.15 13.69 6.52
N VAL A 280 -20.17 14.02 5.73
CA VAL A 280 -19.01 14.86 6.06
C VAL A 280 -19.28 16.32 5.68
#